data_34fd818942d2d5759a7d01825d587322
#
_entry.id   34fd818942d2d5759a7d01825d587322
#
_cell.length_a   1.000
_cell.length_b   1.000
_cell.length_c   1.000
_cell.angle_alpha   90.00
_cell.angle_beta   90.00
_cell.angle_gamma   90.00
#
_symmetry.space_group_name_H-M   'P 1'
#
loop_
_entity.id
_entity.type
_entity.pdbx_description
1 polymer ?
#
loop_
_entity_poly.entity_id
_entity_poly.type
_entity_poly.pdbx_seq_one_letter_code
_entity_poly.pdbx_strand_id
1 'polypeptide(L)'
;ITWIGPKPNTIVSMGNKDIARDLALKSNLPICPGLNNKDLEKEDLETKCNEIGFPILVKASAGGGGIGMQIVNDYGELIKSIEKTKNLAKKAFGNSDVFLEKFIKNARHIEIQIFGFGKKKAVHFFERDCSIQRRFQKIIEESPAPKIDRKILNEMAQSAVNFASNQNYEGAGTIEFIYDVDEKKFYFLEMNTRIQVEHPVTESITNSDLVEMQIKFALGIDLDLTEQNKINKNGHAVECRLYAEDPSKNFLPSPGKITKLKIPNIGLTNIRLDIGVDEGDEISFYYDPMIAKIISKSANRTESINNMINFLKDFEIEGIKTNKSFLISVLQNKTFEDADFNTKFIENNLTLFTEKKEINKKDKQQNKNNEQKYSDKDVKAFEKIISKTPKIKNGQDYTEKDLKEFENIVSSKNNKKKTDEKTEVNNVPGKIYDTPKFLPAGDKYMLIEFGNVMNLELNFTAQNLAKAIKDHKVK
;
A
#
# COMPACT_ATOMS: atom_id res chain seq x y z
N ILE A 1 1.74 -23.80 -15.21
CA ILE A 1 1.72 -22.77 -14.15
C ILE A 1 0.29 -22.26 -14.03
N THR A 2 -0.24 -22.24 -12.81
CA THR A 2 -1.57 -21.70 -12.51
C THR A 2 -1.41 -20.26 -12.03
N TRP A 3 -2.13 -19.32 -12.68
CA TRP A 3 -2.18 -17.92 -12.26
C TRP A 3 -3.11 -17.77 -11.04
N ILE A 4 -2.64 -17.09 -10.01
CA ILE A 4 -3.42 -16.76 -8.80
C ILE A 4 -3.78 -15.29 -8.88
N GLY A 5 -5.01 -14.98 -9.27
CA GLY A 5 -5.49 -13.60 -9.43
C GLY A 5 -6.53 -13.47 -10.53
N PRO A 6 -7.00 -12.23 -10.79
CA PRO A 6 -7.99 -11.96 -11.83
C PRO A 6 -7.39 -12.09 -13.24
N LYS A 7 -8.27 -12.16 -14.23
CA LYS A 7 -7.87 -12.27 -15.63
C LYS A 7 -7.08 -11.02 -16.08
N PRO A 8 -6.09 -11.16 -16.99
CA PRO A 8 -5.29 -10.04 -17.47
C PRO A 8 -6.13 -8.87 -18.00
N ASN A 9 -7.20 -9.16 -18.74
CA ASN A 9 -8.09 -8.12 -19.27
C ASN A 9 -8.77 -7.31 -18.14
N THR A 10 -9.11 -7.95 -17.01
CA THR A 10 -9.67 -7.25 -15.85
C THR A 10 -8.63 -6.32 -15.22
N ILE A 11 -7.38 -6.78 -15.11
CA ILE A 11 -6.27 -5.95 -14.61
C ILE A 11 -6.08 -4.72 -15.49
N VAL A 12 -6.04 -4.89 -16.81
CA VAL A 12 -5.89 -3.80 -17.78
C VAL A 12 -7.05 -2.81 -17.69
N SER A 13 -8.30 -3.31 -17.64
CA SER A 13 -9.49 -2.46 -17.58
C SER A 13 -9.57 -1.65 -16.30
N MET A 14 -9.24 -2.27 -15.15
CA MET A 14 -9.28 -1.59 -13.85
C MET A 14 -8.06 -0.67 -13.64
N GLY A 15 -6.93 -0.96 -14.28
CA GLY A 15 -5.74 -0.11 -14.24
C GLY A 15 -5.87 1.19 -15.05
N ASN A 16 -6.82 1.25 -15.98
CA ASN A 16 -7.15 2.48 -16.70
C ASN A 16 -8.35 3.17 -16.04
N LYS A 17 -8.13 4.35 -15.47
CA LYS A 17 -9.13 5.07 -14.68
C LYS A 17 -10.37 5.46 -15.48
N ASP A 18 -10.21 5.85 -16.74
CA ASP A 18 -11.35 6.21 -17.61
C ASP A 18 -12.21 4.98 -17.89
N ILE A 19 -11.59 3.84 -18.23
CA ILE A 19 -12.32 2.58 -18.45
C ILE A 19 -12.99 2.11 -17.16
N ALA A 20 -12.30 2.16 -16.04
CA ALA A 20 -12.85 1.75 -14.75
C ALA A 20 -14.06 2.60 -14.36
N ARG A 21 -14.02 3.93 -14.57
CA ARG A 21 -15.16 4.84 -14.34
C ARG A 21 -16.34 4.52 -15.24
N ASP A 22 -16.12 4.27 -16.54
CA ASP A 22 -17.18 3.89 -17.47
C ASP A 22 -17.85 2.57 -17.07
N LEU A 23 -17.05 1.60 -16.63
CA LEU A 23 -17.56 0.32 -16.13
C LEU A 23 -18.33 0.48 -14.82
N ALA A 24 -17.87 1.40 -13.94
CA ALA A 24 -18.56 1.75 -12.70
C ALA A 24 -19.94 2.34 -12.99
N LEU A 25 -20.03 3.32 -13.91
CA LEU A 25 -21.29 3.91 -14.36
C LEU A 25 -22.27 2.86 -14.92
N LYS A 26 -21.78 1.97 -15.79
CA LYS A 26 -22.58 0.87 -16.37
C LYS A 26 -23.09 -0.12 -15.32
N SER A 27 -22.42 -0.17 -14.17
CA SER A 27 -22.80 -1.02 -13.03
C SER A 27 -23.62 -0.29 -11.96
N ASN A 28 -24.03 0.95 -12.24
CA ASN A 28 -24.72 1.84 -11.29
C ASN A 28 -23.91 2.10 -10.01
N LEU A 29 -22.60 2.04 -10.09
CA LEU A 29 -21.72 2.40 -8.99
C LEU A 29 -21.53 3.92 -8.96
N PRO A 30 -21.82 4.62 -7.85
CA PRO A 30 -21.67 6.06 -7.79
C PRO A 30 -20.23 6.48 -8.08
N ILE A 31 -20.05 7.42 -9.01
CA ILE A 31 -18.75 8.04 -9.31
C ILE A 31 -18.77 9.51 -8.89
N CYS A 32 -17.59 10.05 -8.54
CA CYS A 32 -17.48 11.46 -8.23
C CYS A 32 -17.88 12.31 -9.43
N PRO A 33 -18.72 13.36 -9.26
CA PRO A 33 -19.03 14.29 -10.34
C PRO A 33 -17.75 14.80 -11.03
N GLY A 34 -17.72 14.76 -12.34
CA GLY A 34 -16.48 15.12 -13.05
C GLY A 34 -16.61 15.08 -14.56
N LEU A 35 -15.53 15.41 -15.25
CA LEU A 35 -15.43 15.45 -16.71
C LEU A 35 -14.23 14.64 -17.19
N ASN A 36 -14.44 13.84 -18.22
CA ASN A 36 -13.37 13.07 -18.87
C ASN A 36 -12.55 13.95 -19.82
N ASN A 37 -11.39 13.47 -20.26
CA ASN A 37 -10.50 14.21 -21.17
C ASN A 37 -11.21 14.73 -22.44
N LYS A 38 -12.14 13.96 -23.01
CA LYS A 38 -12.93 14.34 -24.18
C LYS A 38 -13.88 15.53 -23.98
N ASP A 39 -14.23 15.81 -22.73
CA ASP A 39 -15.14 16.90 -22.36
C ASP A 39 -14.37 18.23 -22.16
N LEU A 40 -13.05 18.17 -22.02
CA LEU A 40 -12.21 19.33 -21.73
C LEU A 40 -12.00 20.26 -22.94
N GLU A 41 -12.29 19.80 -24.13
CA GLU A 41 -12.14 20.57 -25.38
C GLU A 41 -13.48 21.16 -25.87
N LYS A 42 -14.55 21.00 -25.10
CA LYS A 42 -15.88 21.50 -25.47
C LYS A 42 -16.07 22.95 -25.06
N GLU A 43 -16.84 23.71 -25.86
CA GLU A 43 -17.13 25.13 -25.64
C GLU A 43 -17.88 25.41 -24.32
N ASP A 44 -18.58 24.41 -23.77
CA ASP A 44 -19.37 24.49 -22.55
C ASP A 44 -18.58 24.11 -21.27
N LEU A 45 -17.25 24.00 -21.34
CA LEU A 45 -16.41 23.55 -20.22
C LEU A 45 -16.62 24.34 -18.93
N GLU A 46 -16.71 25.68 -19.02
CA GLU A 46 -16.91 26.54 -17.85
C GLU A 46 -18.26 26.25 -17.15
N THR A 47 -19.32 26.12 -17.93
CA THR A 47 -20.65 25.81 -17.41
C THR A 47 -20.65 24.47 -16.70
N LYS A 48 -20.07 23.43 -17.27
CA LYS A 48 -19.94 22.10 -16.68
C LYS A 48 -19.09 22.10 -15.42
N CYS A 49 -18.01 22.87 -15.39
CA CYS A 49 -17.18 23.00 -14.17
C CYS A 49 -17.95 23.71 -13.05
N ASN A 50 -18.78 24.67 -13.36
CA ASN A 50 -19.66 25.34 -12.38
C ASN A 50 -20.76 24.37 -11.87
N GLU A 51 -21.27 23.48 -12.70
CA GLU A 51 -22.21 22.44 -12.29
C GLU A 51 -21.57 21.40 -11.34
N ILE A 52 -20.31 21.01 -11.58
CA ILE A 52 -19.53 20.15 -10.67
C ILE A 52 -19.31 20.87 -9.34
N GLY A 53 -19.06 22.18 -9.38
CA GLY A 53 -18.74 23.01 -8.24
C GLY A 53 -17.25 22.97 -7.85
N PHE A 54 -16.71 24.15 -7.52
CA PHE A 54 -15.33 24.27 -7.04
C PHE A 54 -15.23 24.01 -5.52
N PRO A 55 -14.08 23.53 -5.04
CA PRO A 55 -12.85 23.20 -5.76
C PRO A 55 -12.97 21.97 -6.65
N ILE A 56 -12.22 21.96 -7.76
CA ILE A 56 -12.10 20.84 -8.69
C ILE A 56 -10.70 20.22 -8.56
N LEU A 57 -10.63 18.92 -8.65
CA LEU A 57 -9.38 18.17 -8.69
C LEU A 57 -9.06 17.78 -10.13
N VAL A 58 -7.94 18.25 -10.64
CA VAL A 58 -7.38 17.86 -11.94
C VAL A 58 -6.48 16.65 -11.74
N LYS A 59 -6.72 15.55 -12.43
CA LYS A 59 -6.01 14.27 -12.27
C LYS A 59 -5.49 13.75 -13.61
N ALA A 60 -4.31 13.11 -13.60
CA ALA A 60 -3.87 12.28 -14.72
C ALA A 60 -4.69 10.99 -14.81
N SER A 61 -5.08 10.58 -16.02
CA SER A 61 -5.82 9.31 -16.26
C SER A 61 -4.95 8.09 -16.01
N ALA A 62 -3.65 8.19 -16.27
CA ALA A 62 -2.67 7.15 -15.99
C ALA A 62 -1.91 7.43 -14.71
N GLY A 63 -1.47 6.36 -14.01
CA GLY A 63 -0.65 6.45 -12.81
C GLY A 63 -1.44 6.45 -11.49
N GLY A 64 -0.71 6.51 -10.37
CA GLY A 64 -1.24 6.42 -9.00
C GLY A 64 -0.40 7.24 -8.00
N GLY A 65 -0.67 7.09 -6.69
CA GLY A 65 0.13 7.70 -5.63
C GLY A 65 0.07 9.24 -5.57
N GLY A 66 -0.98 9.86 -6.15
CA GLY A 66 -1.16 11.31 -6.10
C GLY A 66 -0.29 12.13 -7.07
N ILE A 67 0.50 11.49 -7.91
CA ILE A 67 1.34 12.17 -8.90
C ILE A 67 0.45 12.78 -9.99
N GLY A 68 0.62 14.07 -10.27
CA GLY A 68 -0.18 14.77 -11.30
C GLY A 68 -1.59 15.13 -10.85
N MET A 69 -1.82 15.33 -9.55
CA MET A 69 -3.06 15.87 -9.01
C MET A 69 -2.90 17.35 -8.62
N GLN A 70 -3.87 18.19 -8.99
CA GLN A 70 -3.92 19.59 -8.61
C GLN A 70 -5.32 20.00 -8.21
N ILE A 71 -5.45 20.67 -7.06
CA ILE A 71 -6.70 21.27 -6.60
C ILE A 71 -6.77 22.69 -7.20
N VAL A 72 -7.92 23.02 -7.78
CA VAL A 72 -8.20 24.30 -8.42
C VAL A 72 -9.44 24.89 -7.80
N ASN A 73 -9.38 26.16 -7.40
CA ASN A 73 -10.45 26.81 -6.66
C ASN A 73 -11.41 27.62 -7.53
N ASP A 74 -11.01 27.96 -8.75
CA ASP A 74 -11.81 28.70 -9.71
C ASP A 74 -11.45 28.34 -11.16
N TYR A 75 -12.29 28.81 -12.09
CA TYR A 75 -12.10 28.54 -13.52
C TYR A 75 -10.85 29.21 -14.10
N GLY A 76 -10.46 30.37 -13.57
CA GLY A 76 -9.28 31.11 -14.08
C GLY A 76 -7.97 30.34 -13.91
N GLU A 77 -7.87 29.51 -12.85
CA GLU A 77 -6.71 28.65 -12.61
C GLU A 77 -6.79 27.33 -13.39
N LEU A 78 -8.01 26.90 -13.78
CA LEU A 78 -8.27 25.56 -14.30
C LEU A 78 -7.48 25.23 -15.55
N ILE A 79 -7.50 26.09 -16.55
CA ILE A 79 -6.85 25.86 -17.87
C ILE A 79 -5.35 25.64 -17.70
N LYS A 80 -4.69 26.51 -16.92
CA LYS A 80 -3.25 26.39 -16.62
C LYS A 80 -2.93 25.08 -15.89
N SER A 81 -3.81 24.68 -14.98
CA SER A 81 -3.66 23.46 -14.19
C SER A 81 -3.86 22.20 -15.05
N ILE A 82 -4.80 22.23 -15.98
CA ILE A 82 -4.99 21.14 -16.96
C ILE A 82 -3.72 20.97 -17.80
N GLU A 83 -3.20 22.06 -18.41
CA GLU A 83 -1.98 21.98 -19.23
C GLU A 83 -0.77 21.48 -18.45
N LYS A 84 -0.59 21.99 -17.24
CA LYS A 84 0.50 21.56 -16.36
C LYS A 84 0.39 20.08 -16.01
N THR A 85 -0.81 19.62 -15.70
CA THR A 85 -1.07 18.20 -15.37
C THR A 85 -0.88 17.31 -16.60
N LYS A 86 -1.36 17.71 -17.79
CA LYS A 86 -1.11 17.01 -19.08
C LYS A 86 0.39 16.84 -19.33
N ASN A 87 1.17 17.89 -19.14
CA ASN A 87 2.62 17.85 -19.35
C ASN A 87 3.33 16.94 -18.34
N LEU A 88 2.90 16.96 -17.06
CA LEU A 88 3.43 16.11 -16.01
C LEU A 88 3.09 14.63 -16.26
N ALA A 89 1.84 14.35 -16.61
CA ALA A 89 1.35 13.00 -16.92
C ALA A 89 2.09 12.40 -18.12
N LYS A 90 2.28 13.18 -19.18
CA LYS A 90 3.07 12.76 -20.34
C LYS A 90 4.51 12.41 -20.00
N LYS A 91 5.15 13.19 -19.12
CA LYS A 91 6.53 12.92 -18.69
C LYS A 91 6.65 11.71 -17.76
N ALA A 92 5.68 11.52 -16.86
CA ALA A 92 5.75 10.48 -15.84
C ALA A 92 5.21 9.14 -16.33
N PHE A 93 4.19 9.14 -17.19
CA PHE A 93 3.43 7.94 -17.56
C PHE A 93 3.31 7.72 -19.07
N GLY A 94 3.88 8.60 -19.90
CA GLY A 94 3.76 8.52 -21.37
C GLY A 94 2.37 8.86 -21.93
N ASN A 95 1.39 9.14 -21.09
CA ASN A 95 0.01 9.51 -21.43
C ASN A 95 -0.31 10.90 -20.87
N SER A 96 -0.89 11.77 -21.72
CA SER A 96 -1.27 13.15 -21.35
C SER A 96 -2.74 13.31 -20.99
N ASP A 97 -3.54 12.24 -20.98
CA ASP A 97 -4.95 12.33 -20.66
C ASP A 97 -5.15 12.73 -19.20
N VAL A 98 -6.07 13.66 -18.99
CA VAL A 98 -6.46 14.15 -17.67
C VAL A 98 -7.97 14.19 -17.56
N PHE A 99 -8.48 14.14 -16.35
CA PHE A 99 -9.89 14.29 -16.05
C PHE A 99 -10.08 15.18 -14.84
N LEU A 100 -11.30 15.72 -14.70
CA LEU A 100 -11.70 16.60 -13.62
C LEU A 100 -12.64 15.86 -12.70
N GLU A 101 -12.53 16.10 -11.39
CA GLU A 101 -13.48 15.60 -10.40
C GLU A 101 -13.75 16.66 -9.34
N LYS A 102 -14.96 16.64 -8.76
CA LYS A 102 -15.28 17.40 -7.57
C LYS A 102 -14.28 17.07 -6.45
N PHE A 103 -13.70 18.07 -5.84
CA PHE A 103 -12.83 17.87 -4.70
C PHE A 103 -13.64 17.73 -3.41
N ILE A 104 -13.60 16.58 -2.77
CA ILE A 104 -14.27 16.33 -1.51
C ILE A 104 -13.36 16.81 -0.36
N LYS A 105 -13.78 17.87 0.32
CA LYS A 105 -12.96 18.54 1.36
C LYS A 105 -12.84 17.70 2.63
N ASN A 106 -13.96 17.15 3.09
CA ASN A 106 -14.04 16.34 4.28
C ASN A 106 -14.25 14.86 3.90
N ALA A 107 -13.18 14.25 3.41
CA ALA A 107 -13.23 12.92 2.81
C ALA A 107 -12.68 11.85 3.75
N ARG A 108 -13.35 10.68 3.78
CA ARG A 108 -12.76 9.45 4.29
C ARG A 108 -12.49 8.48 3.17
N HIS A 109 -11.40 7.73 3.29
CA HIS A 109 -11.04 6.66 2.38
C HIS A 109 -11.56 5.36 2.94
N ILE A 110 -12.67 4.89 2.37
CA ILE A 110 -13.31 3.63 2.74
C ILE A 110 -13.15 2.65 1.60
N GLU A 111 -12.89 1.40 1.91
CA GLU A 111 -12.73 0.38 0.90
C GLU A 111 -13.45 -0.91 1.27
N ILE A 112 -13.92 -1.63 0.27
CA ILE A 112 -14.63 -2.90 0.46
C ILE A 112 -13.75 -4.04 -0.04
N GLN A 113 -13.42 -4.96 0.86
CA GLN A 113 -12.79 -6.23 0.48
C GLN A 113 -13.79 -7.11 -0.23
N ILE A 114 -13.51 -7.49 -1.46
CA ILE A 114 -14.33 -8.45 -2.20
C ILE A 114 -13.55 -9.74 -2.50
N PHE A 115 -14.29 -10.81 -2.76
CA PHE A 115 -13.78 -12.03 -3.39
C PHE A 115 -14.74 -12.44 -4.49
N GLY A 116 -14.22 -12.51 -5.72
CA GLY A 116 -14.96 -12.90 -6.90
C GLY A 116 -14.72 -14.36 -7.26
N PHE A 117 -15.78 -15.02 -7.73
CA PHE A 117 -15.73 -16.42 -8.17
C PHE A 117 -15.91 -16.56 -9.68
N GLY A 118 -15.89 -15.47 -10.43
CA GLY A 118 -16.33 -15.43 -11.81
C GLY A 118 -17.85 -15.66 -11.93
N LYS A 119 -18.33 -15.87 -13.16
CA LYS A 119 -19.74 -16.26 -13.45
C LYS A 119 -20.77 -15.35 -12.72
N LYS A 120 -20.49 -14.05 -12.65
CA LYS A 120 -21.31 -13.03 -12.00
C LYS A 120 -21.55 -13.29 -10.50
N LYS A 121 -20.61 -13.93 -9.82
CA LYS A 121 -20.68 -14.20 -8.39
C LYS A 121 -19.52 -13.55 -7.66
N ALA A 122 -19.81 -12.79 -6.62
CA ALA A 122 -18.85 -12.23 -5.68
C ALA A 122 -19.47 -12.07 -4.29
N VAL A 123 -18.64 -11.96 -3.27
CA VAL A 123 -19.01 -11.65 -1.89
C VAL A 123 -18.12 -10.53 -1.37
N HIS A 124 -18.51 -9.88 -0.27
CA HIS A 124 -17.67 -8.91 0.43
C HIS A 124 -17.29 -9.41 1.83
N PHE A 125 -16.13 -8.97 2.29
CA PHE A 125 -15.59 -9.21 3.64
C PHE A 125 -15.59 -7.92 4.46
N PHE A 126 -16.64 -7.12 4.32
CA PHE A 126 -16.85 -5.84 4.96
C PHE A 126 -15.84 -4.77 4.49
N GLU A 127 -15.91 -3.64 5.20
CA GLU A 127 -15.15 -2.44 4.89
C GLU A 127 -13.91 -2.29 5.77
N ARG A 128 -12.94 -1.55 5.23
CA ARG A 128 -11.82 -0.96 5.97
C ARG A 128 -11.87 0.56 5.86
N ASP A 129 -11.44 1.24 6.89
CA ASP A 129 -11.13 2.65 6.85
C ASP A 129 -9.63 2.84 6.73
N CYS A 130 -9.21 3.52 5.67
CA CYS A 130 -7.82 3.81 5.34
C CYS A 130 -7.54 5.31 5.29
N SER A 131 -8.30 6.12 6.04
CA SER A 131 -8.21 7.57 6.01
C SER A 131 -6.95 8.12 6.68
N ILE A 132 -6.31 7.34 7.57
CA ILE A 132 -5.07 7.75 8.21
C ILE A 132 -3.90 7.49 7.26
N GLN A 133 -3.57 8.53 6.50
CA GLN A 133 -2.58 8.45 5.45
C GLN A 133 -1.70 9.70 5.42
N ARG A 134 -0.49 9.56 4.89
CA ARG A 134 0.46 10.63 4.66
C ARG A 134 0.83 10.67 3.18
N ARG A 135 0.58 11.78 2.51
CA ARG A 135 0.87 11.91 1.07
C ARG A 135 0.27 10.76 0.26
N PHE A 136 -0.99 10.41 0.55
CA PHE A 136 -1.73 9.29 -0.06
C PHE A 136 -1.19 7.87 0.27
N GLN A 137 -0.20 7.74 1.13
CA GLN A 137 0.27 6.46 1.65
C GLN A 137 -0.49 6.14 2.95
N LYS A 138 -1.18 5.01 2.97
CA LYS A 138 -1.89 4.48 4.14
C LYS A 138 -0.87 4.16 5.25
N ILE A 139 -1.20 4.46 6.51
CA ILE A 139 -0.30 4.28 7.66
C ILE A 139 -0.97 3.51 8.79
N ILE A 140 -2.25 3.82 9.05
CA ILE A 140 -3.10 3.10 9.99
C ILE A 140 -4.40 2.79 9.30
N GLU A 141 -4.80 1.54 9.35
CA GLU A 141 -6.04 1.02 8.80
C GLU A 141 -6.86 0.34 9.89
N GLU A 142 -8.19 0.42 9.79
CA GLU A 142 -9.06 -0.23 10.76
C GLU A 142 -10.30 -0.85 10.10
N SER A 143 -10.81 -1.89 10.72
CA SER A 143 -12.05 -2.55 10.32
C SER A 143 -12.82 -3.01 11.57
N PRO A 144 -14.15 -2.74 11.63
CA PRO A 144 -15.00 -1.97 10.72
C PRO A 144 -14.70 -0.46 10.74
N ALA A 145 -15.12 0.28 9.71
CA ALA A 145 -15.03 1.74 9.67
C ALA A 145 -15.88 2.37 10.80
N PRO A 146 -15.28 3.19 11.70
CA PRO A 146 -16.01 3.81 12.80
C PRO A 146 -16.83 5.02 12.35
N LYS A 147 -17.86 5.38 13.10
CA LYS A 147 -18.70 6.59 12.91
C LYS A 147 -19.29 6.81 11.52
N ILE A 148 -19.43 5.79 10.71
CA ILE A 148 -20.22 5.84 9.47
C ILE A 148 -21.48 5.00 9.66
N ASP A 149 -22.61 5.52 9.19
CA ASP A 149 -23.89 4.81 9.28
C ASP A 149 -23.79 3.43 8.62
N ARG A 150 -24.19 2.40 9.35
CA ARG A 150 -24.16 1.02 8.86
C ARG A 150 -24.97 0.82 7.58
N LYS A 151 -26.04 1.59 7.39
CA LYS A 151 -26.84 1.56 6.16
C LYS A 151 -25.99 1.98 4.96
N ILE A 152 -25.26 3.08 5.07
CA ILE A 152 -24.37 3.59 4.00
C ILE A 152 -23.26 2.56 3.69
N LEU A 153 -22.65 1.97 4.72
CA LEU A 153 -21.61 0.96 4.55
C LEU A 153 -22.15 -0.32 3.90
N ASN A 154 -23.39 -0.71 4.20
CA ASN A 154 -24.03 -1.85 3.55
C ASN A 154 -24.37 -1.55 2.08
N GLU A 155 -24.83 -0.34 1.76
CA GLU A 155 -25.07 0.11 0.39
C GLU A 155 -23.77 0.13 -0.42
N MET A 156 -22.68 0.61 0.19
CA MET A 156 -21.34 0.62 -0.40
C MET A 156 -20.85 -0.81 -0.68
N ALA A 157 -20.99 -1.71 0.28
CA ALA A 157 -20.61 -3.12 0.16
C ALA A 157 -21.42 -3.83 -0.95
N GLN A 158 -22.73 -3.61 -1.00
CA GLN A 158 -23.58 -4.19 -2.04
C GLN A 158 -23.22 -3.65 -3.43
N SER A 159 -22.93 -2.36 -3.54
CA SER A 159 -22.50 -1.74 -4.80
C SER A 159 -21.17 -2.33 -5.27
N ALA A 160 -20.24 -2.59 -4.34
CA ALA A 160 -18.96 -3.23 -4.63
C ALA A 160 -19.16 -4.68 -5.13
N VAL A 161 -20.00 -5.47 -4.48
CA VAL A 161 -20.33 -6.83 -4.91
C VAL A 161 -20.96 -6.84 -6.30
N ASN A 162 -21.90 -5.94 -6.56
CA ASN A 162 -22.56 -5.82 -7.87
C ASN A 162 -21.53 -5.47 -8.96
N PHE A 163 -20.63 -4.52 -8.68
CA PHE A 163 -19.57 -4.14 -9.62
C PHE A 163 -18.65 -5.32 -9.92
N ALA A 164 -18.11 -5.98 -8.91
CA ALA A 164 -17.22 -7.15 -9.07
C ALA A 164 -17.92 -8.29 -9.84
N SER A 165 -19.19 -8.55 -9.54
CA SER A 165 -20.01 -9.56 -10.22
C SER A 165 -20.20 -9.23 -11.69
N ASN A 166 -20.50 -7.98 -12.04
CA ASN A 166 -20.65 -7.54 -13.43
C ASN A 166 -19.35 -7.66 -14.25
N GLN A 167 -18.20 -7.53 -13.59
CA GLN A 167 -16.90 -7.73 -14.23
C GLN A 167 -16.47 -9.21 -14.28
N ASN A 168 -17.29 -10.15 -13.79
CA ASN A 168 -16.90 -11.56 -13.63
C ASN A 168 -15.56 -11.72 -12.91
N TYR A 169 -15.35 -10.92 -11.85
CA TYR A 169 -14.10 -10.87 -11.12
C TYR A 169 -13.73 -12.22 -10.50
N GLU A 170 -12.43 -12.52 -10.44
CA GLU A 170 -11.90 -13.76 -9.87
C GLU A 170 -10.81 -13.46 -8.86
N GLY A 171 -10.89 -14.08 -7.67
CA GLY A 171 -9.95 -13.92 -6.57
C GLY A 171 -10.24 -12.73 -5.67
N ALA A 172 -9.29 -12.43 -4.77
CA ALA A 172 -9.37 -11.29 -3.87
C ALA A 172 -9.15 -9.98 -4.61
N GLY A 173 -9.93 -8.96 -4.27
CA GLY A 173 -9.80 -7.60 -4.78
C GLY A 173 -10.42 -6.61 -3.83
N THR A 174 -10.14 -5.34 -4.06
CA THR A 174 -10.65 -4.25 -3.21
C THR A 174 -11.23 -3.15 -4.07
N ILE A 175 -12.40 -2.67 -3.69
CA ILE A 175 -13.02 -1.50 -4.33
C ILE A 175 -12.92 -0.34 -3.35
N GLU A 176 -12.18 0.68 -3.76
CA GLU A 176 -11.92 1.87 -2.97
C GLU A 176 -12.96 2.95 -3.26
N PHE A 177 -13.38 3.63 -2.19
CA PHE A 177 -14.35 4.71 -2.23
C PHE A 177 -13.83 5.94 -1.50
N ILE A 178 -14.21 7.10 -2.01
CA ILE A 178 -14.17 8.33 -1.24
C ILE A 178 -15.56 8.56 -0.62
N TYR A 179 -15.59 8.70 0.70
CA TYR A 179 -16.81 9.01 1.44
C TYR A 179 -16.80 10.48 1.83
N ASP A 180 -17.78 11.22 1.37
CA ASP A 180 -18.04 12.61 1.75
C ASP A 180 -18.78 12.62 3.09
N VAL A 181 -18.10 13.08 4.14
CA VAL A 181 -18.66 13.12 5.51
C VAL A 181 -19.79 14.13 5.61
N ASP A 182 -19.69 15.25 4.89
CA ASP A 182 -20.65 16.36 4.98
C ASP A 182 -21.95 16.02 4.24
N GLU A 183 -21.85 15.46 3.03
CA GLU A 183 -23.00 15.06 2.22
C GLU A 183 -23.50 13.64 2.54
N LYS A 184 -22.73 12.84 3.30
CA LYS A 184 -22.99 11.42 3.59
C LYS A 184 -23.18 10.58 2.33
N LYS A 185 -22.37 10.85 1.31
CA LYS A 185 -22.36 10.16 0.03
C LYS A 185 -21.02 9.46 -0.18
N PHE A 186 -21.00 8.40 -0.95
CA PHE A 186 -19.77 7.73 -1.34
C PHE A 186 -19.65 7.68 -2.86
N TYR A 187 -18.41 7.66 -3.33
CA TYR A 187 -18.08 7.64 -4.75
C TYR A 187 -16.95 6.66 -4.99
N PHE A 188 -17.06 5.90 -6.07
CA PHE A 188 -16.00 5.00 -6.54
C PHE A 188 -14.72 5.76 -6.82
N LEU A 189 -13.61 5.28 -6.28
CA LEU A 189 -12.28 5.82 -6.50
C LEU A 189 -11.50 4.97 -7.50
N GLU A 190 -11.28 3.70 -7.17
CA GLU A 190 -10.60 2.73 -8.01
C GLU A 190 -10.86 1.29 -7.55
N MET A 191 -10.45 0.31 -8.36
CA MET A 191 -10.44 -1.09 -7.98
C MET A 191 -9.02 -1.63 -8.00
N ASN A 192 -8.56 -2.14 -6.87
CA ASN A 192 -7.31 -2.87 -6.76
C ASN A 192 -7.55 -4.35 -7.05
N THR A 193 -6.96 -4.82 -8.15
CA THR A 193 -7.14 -6.18 -8.68
C THR A 193 -6.13 -7.17 -8.08
N ARG A 194 -5.90 -7.07 -6.78
CA ARG A 194 -4.92 -7.86 -6.01
C ARG A 194 -5.28 -7.85 -4.54
N ILE A 195 -4.61 -8.68 -3.77
CA ILE A 195 -4.60 -8.54 -2.30
C ILE A 195 -3.92 -7.23 -1.92
N GLN A 196 -4.35 -6.58 -0.84
CA GLN A 196 -3.76 -5.34 -0.34
C GLN A 196 -2.98 -5.57 0.95
N VAL A 197 -2.10 -4.62 1.32
CA VAL A 197 -1.27 -4.69 2.53
C VAL A 197 -2.14 -4.83 3.77
N GLU A 198 -3.25 -4.12 3.81
CA GLU A 198 -4.19 -3.99 4.92
C GLU A 198 -5.25 -5.12 5.00
N HIS A 199 -5.12 -6.20 4.21
CA HIS A 199 -6.03 -7.34 4.32
C HIS A 199 -6.11 -7.97 5.72
N PRO A 200 -5.05 -7.91 6.56
CA PRO A 200 -5.09 -8.55 7.87
C PRO A 200 -6.16 -8.00 8.83
N VAL A 201 -6.56 -6.73 8.73
CA VAL A 201 -7.66 -6.23 9.59
C VAL A 201 -8.99 -6.87 9.21
N THR A 202 -9.21 -7.14 7.93
CA THR A 202 -10.37 -7.87 7.43
C THR A 202 -10.35 -9.32 7.90
N GLU A 203 -9.23 -10.02 7.71
CA GLU A 203 -9.06 -11.41 8.16
C GLU A 203 -9.28 -11.53 9.66
N SER A 204 -8.78 -10.57 10.44
CA SER A 204 -8.92 -10.57 11.89
C SER A 204 -10.38 -10.48 12.34
N ILE A 205 -11.19 -9.63 11.73
CA ILE A 205 -12.61 -9.47 12.14
C ILE A 205 -13.53 -10.54 11.57
N THR A 206 -13.15 -11.15 10.43
CA THR A 206 -13.99 -12.16 9.75
C THR A 206 -13.55 -13.60 10.04
N ASN A 207 -12.41 -13.77 10.70
CA ASN A 207 -11.79 -15.08 10.96
C ASN A 207 -11.60 -15.87 9.65
N SER A 208 -11.13 -15.19 8.60
CA SER A 208 -10.84 -15.75 7.29
C SER A 208 -9.35 -15.61 6.95
N ASP A 209 -8.88 -16.41 6.01
CA ASP A 209 -7.56 -16.28 5.39
C ASP A 209 -7.77 -16.07 3.88
N LEU A 210 -7.64 -14.80 3.45
CA LEU A 210 -7.89 -14.41 2.06
C LEU A 210 -6.80 -14.94 1.12
N VAL A 211 -5.58 -15.11 1.62
CA VAL A 211 -4.48 -15.67 0.84
C VAL A 211 -4.71 -17.18 0.62
N GLU A 212 -5.08 -17.90 1.67
CA GLU A 212 -5.46 -19.31 1.55
C GLU A 212 -6.64 -19.48 0.58
N MET A 213 -7.64 -18.60 0.66
CA MET A 213 -8.79 -18.61 -0.27
C MET A 213 -8.35 -18.42 -1.73
N GLN A 214 -7.42 -17.51 -2.01
CA GLN A 214 -6.89 -17.31 -3.36
C GLN A 214 -6.19 -18.56 -3.87
N ILE A 215 -5.40 -19.23 -3.02
CA ILE A 215 -4.68 -20.46 -3.35
C ILE A 215 -5.67 -21.59 -3.63
N LYS A 216 -6.62 -21.81 -2.73
CA LYS A 216 -7.65 -22.85 -2.88
C LYS A 216 -8.49 -22.63 -4.14
N PHE A 217 -8.91 -21.37 -4.40
CA PHE A 217 -9.67 -21.01 -5.59
C PHE A 217 -8.91 -21.35 -6.87
N ALA A 218 -7.63 -20.97 -6.94
CA ALA A 218 -6.78 -21.24 -8.10
C ALA A 218 -6.53 -22.75 -8.33
N LEU A 219 -6.55 -23.54 -7.26
CA LEU A 219 -6.45 -25.01 -7.31
C LEU A 219 -7.78 -25.69 -7.66
N GLY A 220 -8.88 -24.97 -7.72
CA GLY A 220 -10.22 -25.53 -7.91
C GLY A 220 -10.72 -26.30 -6.67
N ILE A 221 -10.19 -26.00 -5.49
CA ILE A 221 -10.65 -26.55 -4.21
C ILE A 221 -11.88 -25.76 -3.75
N ASP A 222 -12.87 -26.46 -3.23
CA ASP A 222 -14.08 -25.82 -2.72
C ASP A 222 -13.78 -24.87 -1.56
N LEU A 223 -14.46 -23.75 -1.55
CA LEU A 223 -14.35 -22.72 -0.53
C LEU A 223 -15.61 -22.69 0.35
N ASP A 224 -15.43 -22.57 1.66
CA ASP A 224 -16.54 -22.49 2.61
C ASP A 224 -17.27 -21.16 2.58
N LEU A 225 -16.53 -20.06 2.34
CA LEU A 225 -17.02 -18.68 2.38
C LEU A 225 -17.42 -18.15 0.98
N THR A 226 -18.34 -18.89 0.32
CA THR A 226 -18.83 -18.52 -1.02
C THR A 226 -20.17 -17.79 -1.01
N GLU A 227 -20.83 -17.72 0.15
CA GLU A 227 -22.14 -17.11 0.33
C GLU A 227 -22.04 -15.98 1.38
N GLN A 228 -22.67 -14.84 1.11
CA GLN A 228 -22.56 -13.65 1.95
C GLN A 228 -23.03 -13.88 3.39
N ASN A 229 -24.05 -14.71 3.59
CA ASN A 229 -24.60 -15.03 4.91
C ASN A 229 -23.68 -15.92 5.78
N LYS A 230 -22.64 -16.49 5.21
CA LYS A 230 -21.60 -17.24 5.95
C LYS A 230 -20.48 -16.35 6.45
N ILE A 231 -20.34 -15.12 5.92
CA ILE A 231 -19.29 -14.20 6.26
C ILE A 231 -19.76 -13.28 7.37
N ASN A 232 -19.26 -13.52 8.57
CA ASN A 232 -19.60 -12.75 9.76
C ASN A 232 -18.41 -11.91 10.20
N LYS A 233 -18.67 -10.81 10.91
CA LYS A 233 -17.63 -9.99 11.52
C LYS A 233 -17.80 -9.97 13.03
N ASN A 234 -16.66 -9.95 13.74
CA ASN A 234 -16.63 -9.89 15.19
C ASN A 234 -15.47 -9.02 15.68
N GLY A 235 -15.79 -8.11 16.60
CA GLY A 235 -14.81 -7.21 17.21
C GLY A 235 -14.40 -6.07 16.28
N HIS A 236 -13.21 -5.54 16.56
CA HIS A 236 -12.58 -4.44 15.85
C HIS A 236 -11.08 -4.72 15.70
N ALA A 237 -10.52 -4.45 14.54
CA ALA A 237 -9.10 -4.59 14.29
C ALA A 237 -8.50 -3.26 13.80
N VAL A 238 -7.28 -2.97 14.26
CA VAL A 238 -6.46 -1.83 13.84
C VAL A 238 -5.12 -2.37 13.38
N GLU A 239 -4.67 -1.95 12.20
CA GLU A 239 -3.33 -2.22 11.67
C GLU A 239 -2.48 -0.96 11.69
N CYS A 240 -1.22 -1.11 12.07
CA CYS A 240 -0.21 -0.07 11.95
C CYS A 240 0.93 -0.55 11.06
N ARG A 241 1.31 0.26 10.07
CA ARG A 241 2.49 -0.01 9.25
C ARG A 241 3.73 0.57 9.90
N LEU A 242 4.62 -0.31 10.34
CA LEU A 242 5.92 0.10 10.89
C LEU A 242 6.93 0.26 9.77
N TYR A 243 7.42 1.48 9.58
CA TYR A 243 8.37 1.84 8.53
C TYR A 243 9.73 2.23 9.11
N ALA A 244 10.81 1.89 8.40
CA ALA A 244 12.16 2.41 8.63
C ALA A 244 12.27 3.84 8.07
N GLU A 245 11.67 4.81 8.76
CA GLU A 245 11.58 6.23 8.38
C GLU A 245 11.90 7.12 9.58
N ASP A 246 12.43 8.33 9.32
CA ASP A 246 12.65 9.36 10.35
C ASP A 246 11.55 10.43 10.28
N PRO A 247 10.55 10.41 11.18
CA PRO A 247 9.49 11.42 11.20
C PRO A 247 10.03 12.85 11.40
N SER A 248 11.13 13.02 12.14
CA SER A 248 11.74 14.34 12.37
C SER A 248 12.41 14.93 11.13
N LYS A 249 12.69 14.10 10.13
CA LYS A 249 13.25 14.48 8.82
C LYS A 249 12.23 14.31 7.70
N ASN A 250 10.97 14.65 7.97
CA ASN A 250 9.89 14.56 6.99
C ASN A 250 9.70 13.16 6.41
N PHE A 251 9.91 12.12 7.26
CA PHE A 251 9.78 10.70 6.93
C PHE A 251 10.73 10.24 5.81
N LEU A 252 11.94 10.75 5.80
CA LEU A 252 12.97 10.18 4.93
C LEU A 252 13.23 8.73 5.35
N PRO A 253 13.44 7.81 4.37
CA PRO A 253 13.87 6.45 4.67
C PRO A 253 15.11 6.43 5.55
N SER A 254 15.16 5.49 6.48
CA SER A 254 16.28 5.28 7.41
C SER A 254 16.91 3.90 7.14
N PRO A 255 17.69 3.76 6.06
CA PRO A 255 18.39 2.53 5.78
C PRO A 255 19.47 2.26 6.84
N GLY A 256 19.84 1.01 7.04
CA GLY A 256 20.87 0.61 7.95
C GLY A 256 20.65 -0.76 8.56
N LYS A 257 21.58 -1.20 9.39
CA LYS A 257 21.55 -2.50 10.05
C LYS A 257 20.70 -2.45 11.31
N ILE A 258 19.81 -3.42 11.49
CA ILE A 258 19.06 -3.65 12.72
C ILE A 258 20.03 -4.25 13.73
N THR A 259 20.39 -3.49 14.77
CA THR A 259 21.35 -3.93 15.81
C THR A 259 20.68 -4.59 16.99
N LYS A 260 19.37 -4.35 17.17
CA LYS A 260 18.52 -4.99 18.19
C LYS A 260 17.09 -5.07 17.69
N LEU A 261 16.47 -6.23 17.90
CA LEU A 261 15.05 -6.44 17.64
C LEU A 261 14.47 -7.26 18.81
N LYS A 262 13.61 -6.62 19.63
CA LYS A 262 12.90 -7.30 20.70
C LYS A 262 11.39 -7.19 20.47
N ILE A 263 10.80 -8.31 20.16
CA ILE A 263 9.37 -8.45 19.94
C ILE A 263 8.70 -8.85 21.26
N PRO A 264 7.66 -8.11 21.73
CA PRO A 264 6.88 -8.52 22.89
C PRO A 264 6.25 -9.91 22.68
N ASN A 265 5.93 -10.61 23.77
CA ASN A 265 5.32 -11.93 23.68
C ASN A 265 3.90 -11.86 23.07
N ILE A 266 3.80 -12.24 21.79
CA ILE A 266 2.56 -12.19 20.99
C ILE A 266 1.52 -13.17 21.54
N GLY A 267 1.93 -14.31 22.09
CA GLY A 267 1.03 -15.34 22.63
C GLY A 267 0.15 -14.89 23.82
N LEU A 268 0.49 -13.77 24.44
CA LEU A 268 -0.25 -13.18 25.57
C LEU A 268 -1.05 -11.92 25.15
N THR A 269 -1.03 -11.58 23.88
CA THR A 269 -1.64 -10.35 23.36
C THR A 269 -2.59 -10.69 22.20
N ASN A 270 -3.59 -9.84 21.99
CA ASN A 270 -4.47 -9.95 20.82
C ASN A 270 -3.80 -9.28 19.60
N ILE A 271 -2.52 -9.55 19.39
CA ILE A 271 -1.69 -8.98 18.30
C ILE A 271 -1.31 -10.06 17.31
N ARG A 272 -1.50 -9.77 16.03
CA ARG A 272 -0.83 -10.44 14.91
C ARG A 272 0.32 -9.55 14.46
N LEU A 273 1.46 -10.13 14.21
CA LEU A 273 2.64 -9.44 13.71
C LEU A 273 3.09 -10.11 12.41
N ASP A 274 2.98 -9.39 11.31
CA ASP A 274 3.54 -9.78 10.01
C ASP A 274 4.83 -8.97 9.82
N ILE A 275 5.97 -9.58 10.11
CA ILE A 275 7.30 -8.94 10.08
C ILE A 275 8.19 -9.62 9.03
N GLY A 276 8.97 -8.81 8.31
CA GLY A 276 9.82 -9.27 7.22
C GLY A 276 11.32 -9.15 7.48
N VAL A 277 11.72 -8.86 8.73
CA VAL A 277 13.12 -8.63 9.10
C VAL A 277 13.47 -9.30 10.41
N ASP A 278 14.75 -9.60 10.60
CA ASP A 278 15.33 -10.13 11.82
C ASP A 278 16.44 -9.20 12.37
N GLU A 279 16.85 -9.46 13.62
CA GLU A 279 18.04 -8.81 14.18
C GLU A 279 19.25 -9.16 13.36
N GLY A 280 20.00 -8.14 12.95
CA GLY A 280 21.18 -8.29 12.10
C GLY A 280 20.92 -8.00 10.62
N ASP A 281 19.67 -7.94 10.19
CA ASP A 281 19.31 -7.60 8.81
C ASP A 281 19.62 -6.13 8.47
N GLU A 282 19.79 -5.86 7.18
CA GLU A 282 20.06 -4.52 6.66
C GLU A 282 18.86 -4.02 5.86
N ILE A 283 18.29 -2.89 6.28
CA ILE A 283 17.26 -2.18 5.54
C ILE A 283 17.89 -1.43 4.38
N SER A 284 17.47 -1.79 3.17
CA SER A 284 17.94 -1.17 1.93
C SER A 284 17.16 0.12 1.62
N PHE A 285 17.81 1.05 0.91
CA PHE A 285 17.16 2.23 0.35
C PHE A 285 16.56 2.00 -1.05
N TYR A 286 16.74 0.81 -1.60
CA TYR A 286 16.23 0.46 -2.95
C TYR A 286 14.77 0.00 -2.95
N TYR A 287 14.23 -0.37 -1.80
CA TYR A 287 12.90 -0.96 -1.64
C TYR A 287 12.04 -0.12 -0.68
N ASP A 288 10.76 -0.47 -0.62
CA ASP A 288 9.84 0.11 0.37
C ASP A 288 10.38 -0.12 1.80
N PRO A 289 10.43 0.93 2.64
CA PRO A 289 11.02 0.83 3.98
C PRO A 289 10.10 0.16 5.02
N MET A 290 9.00 -0.49 4.63
CA MET A 290 8.10 -1.17 5.57
C MET A 290 8.79 -2.38 6.20
N ILE A 291 8.84 -2.38 7.53
CA ILE A 291 9.47 -3.43 8.34
C ILE A 291 8.44 -4.48 8.75
N ALA A 292 7.29 -4.01 9.19
CA ALA A 292 6.24 -4.87 9.74
C ALA A 292 4.85 -4.24 9.60
N LYS A 293 3.84 -5.12 9.61
CA LYS A 293 2.45 -4.80 9.91
C LYS A 293 2.13 -5.34 11.29
N ILE A 294 1.57 -4.50 12.12
CA ILE A 294 1.16 -4.85 13.48
C ILE A 294 -0.35 -4.72 13.53
N ILE A 295 -1.05 -5.79 13.81
CA ILE A 295 -2.51 -5.84 13.81
C ILE A 295 -3.00 -6.19 15.21
N SER A 296 -3.79 -5.31 15.79
CA SER A 296 -4.47 -5.53 17.07
C SER A 296 -5.94 -5.80 16.83
N LYS A 297 -6.45 -6.91 17.38
CA LYS A 297 -7.89 -7.24 17.37
C LYS A 297 -8.43 -7.36 18.79
N SER A 298 -9.59 -6.75 19.04
CA SER A 298 -10.29 -6.85 20.34
C SER A 298 -11.80 -6.83 20.16
N ALA A 299 -12.54 -6.92 21.27
CA ALA A 299 -13.99 -6.87 21.24
C ALA A 299 -14.52 -5.52 20.71
N ASN A 300 -13.79 -4.45 20.95
CA ASN A 300 -14.15 -3.09 20.52
C ASN A 300 -12.91 -2.27 20.12
N ARG A 301 -13.17 -1.11 19.48
CA ARG A 301 -12.16 -0.22 18.92
C ARG A 301 -11.19 0.30 19.98
N THR A 302 -11.70 0.74 21.14
CA THR A 302 -10.88 1.33 22.22
C THR A 302 -9.87 0.32 22.75
N GLU A 303 -10.28 -0.91 22.97
CA GLU A 303 -9.38 -1.99 23.39
C GLU A 303 -8.33 -2.30 22.32
N SER A 304 -8.71 -2.35 21.04
CA SER A 304 -7.77 -2.58 19.93
C SER A 304 -6.71 -1.48 19.88
N ILE A 305 -7.10 -0.22 20.02
CA ILE A 305 -6.17 0.92 20.07
C ILE A 305 -5.23 0.82 21.27
N ASN A 306 -5.76 0.54 22.46
CA ASN A 306 -4.95 0.44 23.66
C ASN A 306 -3.93 -0.71 23.60
N ASN A 307 -4.34 -1.87 23.09
CA ASN A 307 -3.45 -3.01 22.91
C ASN A 307 -2.35 -2.69 21.89
N MET A 308 -2.68 -2.01 20.79
CA MET A 308 -1.71 -1.54 19.81
C MET A 308 -0.68 -0.59 20.43
N ILE A 309 -1.14 0.40 21.19
CA ILE A 309 -0.25 1.36 21.89
C ILE A 309 0.69 0.64 22.85
N ASN A 310 0.18 -0.29 23.63
CA ASN A 310 0.99 -1.05 24.60
C ASN A 310 2.03 -1.91 23.87
N PHE A 311 1.62 -2.64 22.84
CA PHE A 311 2.54 -3.43 22.03
C PHE A 311 3.65 -2.56 21.40
N LEU A 312 3.28 -1.44 20.79
CA LEU A 312 4.25 -0.51 20.19
C LEU A 312 5.24 0.06 21.23
N LYS A 313 4.80 0.32 22.46
CA LYS A 313 5.70 0.80 23.52
C LYS A 313 6.75 -0.23 23.88
N ASP A 314 6.36 -1.50 23.98
CA ASP A 314 7.23 -2.62 24.40
C ASP A 314 8.05 -3.20 23.24
N PHE A 315 7.72 -2.88 21.98
CA PHE A 315 8.46 -3.27 20.79
C PHE A 315 9.76 -2.45 20.69
N GLU A 316 10.92 -3.10 20.75
CA GLU A 316 12.22 -2.42 20.67
C GLU A 316 12.92 -2.76 19.34
N ILE A 317 13.37 -1.72 18.64
CA ILE A 317 14.21 -1.84 17.44
C ILE A 317 15.27 -0.74 17.47
N GLU A 318 16.53 -1.12 17.25
CA GLU A 318 17.69 -0.20 17.27
C GLU A 318 18.53 -0.37 16.00
N GLY A 319 19.37 0.62 15.69
CA GLY A 319 20.22 0.67 14.51
C GLY A 319 19.61 1.49 13.37
N ILE A 320 18.30 1.62 13.32
CA ILE A 320 17.57 2.42 12.34
C ILE A 320 16.55 3.34 13.04
N LYS A 321 16.08 4.38 12.34
CA LYS A 321 14.93 5.18 12.78
C LYS A 321 13.65 4.55 12.27
N THR A 322 12.58 4.63 13.06
CA THR A 322 11.26 4.14 12.67
C THR A 322 10.18 5.17 12.96
N ASN A 323 9.03 5.01 12.33
CA ASN A 323 7.83 5.80 12.61
C ASN A 323 7.08 5.37 13.89
N LYS A 324 7.64 4.48 14.73
CA LYS A 324 6.97 3.93 15.94
C LYS A 324 6.39 5.01 16.86
N SER A 325 7.20 6.01 17.22
CA SER A 325 6.76 7.09 18.11
C SER A 325 5.65 7.95 17.50
N PHE A 326 5.71 8.16 16.19
CA PHE A 326 4.67 8.82 15.42
C PHE A 326 3.36 8.05 15.48
N LEU A 327 3.38 6.73 15.25
CA LEU A 327 2.20 5.85 15.35
C LEU A 327 1.55 5.94 16.73
N ILE A 328 2.33 5.86 17.80
CA ILE A 328 1.83 6.00 19.17
C ILE A 328 1.17 7.37 19.36
N SER A 329 1.79 8.45 18.87
CA SER A 329 1.24 9.81 19.01
C SER A 329 -0.09 9.98 18.26
N VAL A 330 -0.23 9.36 17.08
CA VAL A 330 -1.48 9.36 16.31
C VAL A 330 -2.57 8.59 17.06
N LEU A 331 -2.27 7.38 17.53
CA LEU A 331 -3.22 6.52 18.24
C LEU A 331 -3.71 7.14 19.57
N GLN A 332 -2.87 7.93 20.24
CA GLN A 332 -3.20 8.64 21.47
C GLN A 332 -3.89 10.00 21.24
N ASN A 333 -4.05 10.42 19.99
CA ASN A 333 -4.71 11.68 19.70
C ASN A 333 -6.22 11.57 19.88
N LYS A 334 -6.82 12.54 20.56
CA LYS A 334 -8.26 12.51 20.88
C LYS A 334 -9.14 12.49 19.64
N THR A 335 -8.77 13.21 18.57
CA THR A 335 -9.49 13.19 17.30
C THR A 335 -9.48 11.81 16.66
N PHE A 336 -8.36 11.07 16.76
CA PHE A 336 -8.29 9.68 16.30
C PHE A 336 -9.13 8.77 17.19
N GLU A 337 -8.99 8.88 18.52
CA GLU A 337 -9.76 8.09 19.47
C GLU A 337 -11.28 8.28 19.26
N ASP A 338 -11.71 9.52 19.06
CA ASP A 338 -13.12 9.86 18.80
C ASP A 338 -13.55 9.56 17.36
N ALA A 339 -12.67 9.07 16.49
CA ALA A 339 -12.93 8.80 15.06
C ALA A 339 -13.46 10.02 14.29
N ASP A 340 -12.98 11.24 14.61
CA ASP A 340 -13.34 12.51 13.96
C ASP A 340 -12.29 12.94 12.93
N PHE A 341 -11.64 11.99 12.31
CA PHE A 341 -10.57 12.20 11.34
C PHE A 341 -11.08 12.09 9.89
N ASN A 342 -10.27 12.62 8.99
CA ASN A 342 -10.42 12.51 7.53
C ASN A 342 -9.05 12.29 6.87
N THR A 343 -9.00 12.19 5.55
CA THR A 343 -7.76 11.93 4.80
C THR A 343 -6.67 12.99 4.98
N LYS A 344 -6.99 14.18 5.50
CA LYS A 344 -6.04 15.27 5.80
C LYS A 344 -5.60 15.30 7.27
N PHE A 345 -6.07 14.36 8.08
CA PHE A 345 -5.82 14.38 9.51
C PHE A 345 -4.32 14.46 9.87
N ILE A 346 -3.50 13.62 9.25
CA ILE A 346 -2.05 13.64 9.48
C ILE A 346 -1.43 14.93 8.99
N GLU A 347 -1.78 15.39 7.79
CA GLU A 347 -1.24 16.61 7.20
C GLU A 347 -1.53 17.84 8.08
N ASN A 348 -2.78 17.96 8.55
CA ASN A 348 -3.22 19.08 9.38
C ASN A 348 -2.62 19.07 10.79
N ASN A 349 -2.14 17.92 11.27
CA ASN A 349 -1.61 17.77 12.64
C ASN A 349 -0.15 17.31 12.66
N LEU A 350 0.57 17.44 11.55
CA LEU A 350 1.91 16.85 11.39
C LEU A 350 2.89 17.31 12.48
N THR A 351 2.89 18.59 12.82
CA THR A 351 3.75 19.16 13.87
C THR A 351 3.50 18.50 15.23
N LEU A 352 2.23 18.27 15.61
CA LEU A 352 1.89 17.59 16.88
C LEU A 352 2.46 16.17 16.98
N PHE A 353 2.58 15.48 15.85
CA PHE A 353 3.04 14.09 15.81
C PHE A 353 4.55 13.96 15.62
N THR A 354 5.24 15.02 15.18
CA THR A 354 6.67 14.99 14.87
C THR A 354 7.51 15.81 15.83
N GLU A 355 6.91 16.69 16.63
CA GLU A 355 7.63 17.45 17.67
C GLU A 355 8.12 16.50 18.77
N LYS A 356 9.41 16.59 19.10
CA LYS A 356 9.97 15.92 20.28
C LYS A 356 9.28 16.54 21.51
N LYS A 357 8.38 15.83 22.17
CA LYS A 357 8.05 16.17 23.58
C LYS A 357 9.37 16.21 24.32
N GLU A 358 9.73 17.38 24.92
CA GLU A 358 10.92 17.50 25.75
C GLU A 358 10.81 16.47 26.90
N ILE A 359 11.49 15.34 26.71
CA ILE A 359 11.70 14.35 27.78
C ILE A 359 12.55 15.05 28.84
N ASN A 360 12.05 15.03 30.07
CA ASN A 360 12.66 15.63 31.25
C ASN A 360 14.19 15.49 31.28
N LYS A 361 14.86 16.58 31.64
CA LYS A 361 16.33 16.77 31.64
C LYS A 361 17.16 15.71 32.39
N LYS A 362 16.59 14.65 32.92
CA LYS A 362 17.32 13.59 33.66
C LYS A 362 17.90 12.49 32.75
N ASP A 363 17.39 12.32 31.51
CA ASP A 363 17.88 11.26 30.59
C ASP A 363 18.94 11.75 29.57
N LYS A 364 19.35 13.04 29.65
CA LYS A 364 20.29 13.65 28.69
C LYS A 364 21.74 13.22 28.85
N GLN A 365 22.11 12.44 29.86
CA GLN A 365 23.52 12.10 30.10
C GLN A 365 23.98 10.79 29.43
N GLN A 366 23.09 9.90 28.99
CA GLN A 366 23.48 8.63 28.37
C GLN A 366 23.45 8.59 26.84
N ASN A 367 22.80 9.56 26.16
CA ASN A 367 22.59 9.51 24.70
C ASN A 367 23.50 10.43 23.87
N LYS A 368 24.60 10.95 24.41
CA LYS A 368 25.51 11.84 23.65
C LYS A 368 26.44 11.13 22.68
N ASN A 369 26.50 9.81 22.63
CA ASN A 369 27.53 9.08 21.86
C ASN A 369 27.05 8.39 20.58
N ASN A 370 25.76 8.52 20.18
CA ASN A 370 25.24 7.80 18.99
C ASN A 370 24.49 8.69 17.99
N GLU A 371 24.94 9.94 17.80
CA GLU A 371 24.55 10.68 16.59
C GLU A 371 25.45 10.24 15.43
N GLN A 372 24.99 9.25 14.65
CA GLN A 372 25.56 9.01 13.33
C GLN A 372 25.27 10.24 12.45
N LYS A 373 26.24 11.13 12.35
CA LYS A 373 26.28 12.18 11.33
C LYS A 373 26.57 11.50 9.99
N TYR A 374 25.61 11.55 9.06
CA TYR A 374 25.91 11.27 7.66
C TYR A 374 27.04 12.21 7.27
N SER A 375 28.12 11.65 6.74
CA SER A 375 29.24 12.48 6.30
C SER A 375 28.82 13.28 5.06
N ASP A 376 29.35 14.50 4.89
CA ASP A 376 29.16 15.29 3.65
C ASP A 376 29.49 14.47 2.40
N LYS A 377 30.24 13.38 2.55
CA LYS A 377 30.59 12.42 1.51
C LYS A 377 29.40 11.53 1.14
N ASP A 378 28.55 11.16 2.11
CA ASP A 378 27.35 10.34 1.88
C ASP A 378 26.26 11.18 1.23
N VAL A 379 26.08 12.44 1.66
CA VAL A 379 25.16 13.39 1.05
C VAL A 379 25.57 13.69 -0.39
N LYS A 380 26.84 13.96 -0.64
CA LYS A 380 27.39 14.17 -2.00
C LYS A 380 27.34 12.91 -2.86
N ALA A 381 27.46 11.71 -2.28
CA ALA A 381 27.28 10.45 -3.02
C ALA A 381 25.81 10.29 -3.44
N PHE A 382 24.86 10.66 -2.58
CA PHE A 382 23.42 10.64 -2.87
C PHE A 382 23.03 11.66 -3.96
N GLU A 383 23.53 12.90 -3.85
CA GLU A 383 23.34 13.94 -4.89
C GLU A 383 23.96 13.51 -6.24
N LYS A 384 25.10 12.83 -6.21
CA LYS A 384 25.78 12.31 -7.40
C LYS A 384 25.05 11.14 -8.05
N ILE A 385 24.31 10.35 -7.27
CA ILE A 385 23.43 9.29 -7.78
C ILE A 385 22.17 9.92 -8.42
N ILE A 386 21.54 10.89 -7.76
CA ILE A 386 20.38 11.61 -8.32
C ILE A 386 20.75 12.38 -9.60
N SER A 387 21.94 12.99 -9.65
CA SER A 387 22.39 13.72 -10.83
C SER A 387 22.83 12.82 -11.98
N LYS A 388 23.14 11.55 -11.73
CA LYS A 388 23.54 10.54 -12.72
C LYS A 388 22.40 9.63 -13.15
N THR A 389 21.23 9.72 -12.54
CA THR A 389 20.04 9.07 -13.08
C THR A 389 19.79 9.67 -14.47
N PRO A 390 19.79 8.89 -15.55
CA PRO A 390 19.60 9.43 -16.88
C PRO A 390 18.29 10.20 -16.90
N LYS A 391 18.36 11.49 -17.21
CA LYS A 391 17.15 12.25 -17.52
C LYS A 391 16.56 11.55 -18.73
N ILE A 392 15.39 10.93 -18.57
CA ILE A 392 14.64 10.27 -19.63
C ILE A 392 14.54 11.28 -20.78
N LYS A 393 15.34 11.07 -21.80
CA LYS A 393 15.22 11.79 -23.07
C LYS A 393 14.06 11.18 -23.82
N ASN A 394 13.10 12.03 -24.13
CA ASN A 394 11.93 11.77 -24.95
C ASN A 394 12.02 10.51 -25.85
N GLY A 395 11.20 9.50 -25.56
CA GLY A 395 10.65 8.57 -26.52
C GLY A 395 11.62 7.71 -27.37
N GLN A 396 12.86 7.52 -26.94
CA GLN A 396 13.79 6.58 -27.55
C GLN A 396 14.09 5.43 -26.60
N ASP A 397 13.91 4.21 -27.11
CA ASP A 397 14.32 2.98 -26.45
C ASP A 397 15.81 3.04 -26.08
N TYR A 398 16.17 2.44 -24.94
CA TYR A 398 17.56 2.33 -24.50
C TYR A 398 18.37 1.63 -25.59
N THR A 399 19.47 2.24 -26.01
CA THR A 399 20.38 1.60 -26.95
C THR A 399 21.19 0.52 -26.25
N GLU A 400 21.66 -0.49 -27.01
CA GLU A 400 22.57 -1.53 -26.48
C GLU A 400 23.82 -0.94 -25.77
N LYS A 401 24.17 0.28 -26.10
CA LYS A 401 25.27 1.02 -25.49
C LYS A 401 24.91 1.51 -24.08
N ASP A 402 23.68 1.95 -23.88
CA ASP A 402 23.19 2.40 -22.56
C ASP A 402 23.07 1.21 -21.60
N LEU A 403 22.63 0.05 -22.10
CA LEU A 403 22.57 -1.20 -21.32
C LEU A 403 23.97 -1.71 -20.95
N LYS A 404 24.95 -1.66 -21.84
CA LYS A 404 26.35 -2.03 -21.55
C LYS A 404 27.02 -1.07 -20.55
N GLU A 405 26.69 0.21 -20.60
CA GLU A 405 27.22 1.19 -19.64
C GLU A 405 26.64 0.94 -18.24
N PHE A 406 25.37 0.54 -18.14
CA PHE A 406 24.73 0.11 -16.90
C PHE A 406 25.34 -1.19 -16.36
N GLU A 407 25.56 -2.19 -17.19
CA GLU A 407 26.25 -3.45 -16.83
C GLU A 407 27.69 -3.22 -16.34
N ASN A 408 28.40 -2.28 -16.93
CA ASN A 408 29.77 -1.92 -16.51
C ASN A 408 29.79 -1.20 -15.15
N ILE A 409 28.77 -0.41 -14.82
CA ILE A 409 28.63 0.25 -13.53
C ILE A 409 28.32 -0.78 -12.43
N VAL A 410 27.52 -1.78 -12.72
CA VAL A 410 27.16 -2.88 -11.81
C VAL A 410 28.35 -3.83 -11.60
N SER A 411 29.08 -4.16 -12.68
CA SER A 411 30.22 -5.09 -12.65
C SER A 411 31.47 -4.49 -11.99
N SER A 412 31.68 -3.18 -12.07
CA SER A 412 32.85 -2.52 -11.49
C SER A 412 32.81 -2.46 -9.94
N LYS A 413 31.65 -2.66 -9.32
CA LYS A 413 31.50 -2.74 -7.86
C LYS A 413 31.75 -4.14 -7.30
N ASN A 414 31.66 -5.19 -8.11
CA ASN A 414 31.88 -6.58 -7.67
C ASN A 414 33.35 -7.02 -7.65
N ASN A 415 34.27 -6.21 -8.14
CA ASN A 415 35.71 -6.58 -8.21
C ASN A 415 36.56 -6.07 -7.04
N LYS A 416 35.96 -5.57 -5.95
CA LYS A 416 36.71 -5.25 -4.73
C LYS A 416 36.13 -5.99 -3.52
N LYS A 417 36.32 -7.30 -3.49
CA LYS A 417 36.46 -8.18 -2.31
C LYS A 417 36.43 -9.64 -2.77
N LYS A 418 37.59 -10.13 -3.21
CA LYS A 418 37.95 -11.54 -3.08
C LYS A 418 39.25 -11.55 -2.27
N THR A 419 39.14 -11.82 -1.00
CA THR A 419 40.17 -12.44 -0.19
C THR A 419 39.52 -13.52 0.64
N ASP A 420 40.14 -14.66 0.57
CA ASP A 420 39.76 -15.96 1.11
C ASP A 420 39.31 -15.95 2.56
N GLU A 421 38.21 -16.68 2.82
CA GLU A 421 38.13 -17.52 4.02
C GLU A 421 37.04 -18.60 3.78
N LYS A 422 37.49 -19.84 3.71
CA LYS A 422 36.66 -21.05 3.82
C LYS A 422 36.20 -21.14 5.26
N THR A 423 34.90 -21.02 5.51
CA THR A 423 34.29 -21.41 6.77
C THR A 423 33.17 -22.41 6.50
N GLU A 424 33.28 -23.54 7.16
CA GLU A 424 32.34 -24.63 7.16
C GLU A 424 30.97 -24.17 7.68
N VAL A 425 29.93 -24.51 6.94
CA VAL A 425 28.53 -24.16 7.29
C VAL A 425 28.01 -25.24 8.22
N ASN A 426 27.93 -24.94 9.51
CA ASN A 426 27.17 -25.73 10.46
C ASN A 426 25.68 -25.47 10.33
N ASN A 427 24.92 -26.54 10.13
CA ASN A 427 23.46 -26.55 10.10
C ASN A 427 22.87 -26.07 11.44
N VAL A 428 22.23 -24.89 11.43
CA VAL A 428 21.38 -24.41 12.53
C VAL A 428 19.92 -24.52 12.08
N PRO A 429 19.03 -25.19 12.84
CA PRO A 429 17.61 -25.24 12.50
C PRO A 429 16.97 -23.87 12.66
N GLY A 430 16.30 -23.35 11.63
CA GLY A 430 15.55 -22.11 11.70
C GLY A 430 15.87 -21.06 10.66
N LYS A 431 16.78 -21.31 9.72
CA LYS A 431 17.10 -20.34 8.65
C LYS A 431 16.02 -20.26 7.58
N ILE A 432 15.64 -19.02 7.33
CA ILE A 432 14.78 -18.51 6.26
C ILE A 432 15.27 -19.00 4.89
N TYR A 433 14.33 -19.40 4.09
CA TYR A 433 14.53 -20.13 2.85
C TYR A 433 14.97 -19.20 1.70
N ASP A 434 16.12 -19.50 1.10
CA ASP A 434 16.63 -18.88 -0.13
C ASP A 434 15.97 -19.42 -1.42
N THR A 435 14.87 -20.16 -1.29
CA THR A 435 14.16 -20.76 -2.43
C THR A 435 12.66 -20.65 -2.26
N PRO A 436 11.91 -20.36 -3.36
CA PRO A 436 10.46 -20.33 -3.30
C PRO A 436 9.92 -21.70 -2.84
N LYS A 437 8.96 -21.66 -1.92
CA LYS A 437 8.24 -22.87 -1.51
C LYS A 437 7.30 -23.30 -2.62
N PHE A 438 7.52 -24.48 -3.15
CA PHE A 438 6.57 -25.17 -4.00
C PHE A 438 5.71 -26.08 -3.13
N LEU A 439 4.39 -25.91 -3.17
CA LEU A 439 3.46 -26.86 -2.55
C LEU A 439 3.03 -27.89 -3.58
N PRO A 440 3.06 -29.19 -3.25
CA PRO A 440 2.56 -30.21 -4.14
C PRO A 440 1.04 -30.10 -4.29
N ALA A 441 0.55 -30.05 -5.51
CA ALA A 441 -0.86 -30.04 -5.86
C ALA A 441 -1.14 -31.26 -6.77
N GLY A 442 -1.17 -32.43 -6.19
CA GLY A 442 -1.17 -33.69 -6.96
C GLY A 442 0.12 -33.86 -7.76
N ASP A 443 0.00 -34.12 -9.08
CA ASP A 443 1.16 -34.20 -9.99
C ASP A 443 1.66 -32.84 -10.48
N LYS A 444 1.21 -31.72 -9.91
CA LYS A 444 1.56 -30.34 -10.29
C LYS A 444 2.15 -29.59 -9.11
N TYR A 445 3.01 -28.63 -9.40
CA TYR A 445 3.57 -27.69 -8.41
C TYR A 445 3.03 -26.29 -8.66
N MET A 446 2.77 -25.58 -7.58
CA MET A 446 2.31 -24.20 -7.62
C MET A 446 3.42 -23.27 -7.18
N LEU A 447 3.72 -22.26 -8.02
CA LEU A 447 4.56 -21.13 -7.65
C LEU A 447 3.67 -20.09 -6.95
N ILE A 448 3.96 -19.84 -5.68
CA ILE A 448 3.28 -18.78 -4.93
C ILE A 448 4.13 -17.52 -5.03
N GLU A 449 3.71 -16.59 -5.87
CA GLU A 449 4.27 -15.25 -5.90
C GLU A 449 3.50 -14.38 -4.91
N PHE A 450 4.14 -14.01 -3.80
CA PHE A 450 3.61 -13.01 -2.89
C PHE A 450 3.81 -11.64 -3.55
N GLY A 451 2.87 -11.23 -4.40
CA GLY A 451 2.92 -9.92 -5.04
C GLY A 451 2.95 -8.81 -4.00
N ASN A 452 3.97 -7.99 -4.03
CA ASN A 452 4.16 -6.67 -3.39
C ASN A 452 3.76 -6.46 -1.91
N VAL A 453 3.43 -7.51 -1.18
CA VAL A 453 3.05 -7.38 0.24
C VAL A 453 4.27 -7.29 1.14
N MET A 454 5.38 -7.86 0.69
CA MET A 454 6.72 -7.63 1.25
C MET A 454 7.72 -7.79 0.12
N ASN A 455 8.66 -6.87 0.02
CA ASN A 455 9.86 -7.01 -0.79
C ASN A 455 10.79 -8.06 -0.14
N LEU A 456 10.31 -9.29 -0.06
CA LEU A 456 11.23 -10.40 0.03
C LEU A 456 11.96 -10.44 -1.30
N GLU A 457 13.26 -10.17 -1.30
CA GLU A 457 14.15 -10.49 -2.40
C GLU A 457 14.07 -12.00 -2.66
N LEU A 458 13.07 -12.40 -3.41
CA LEU A 458 13.16 -13.60 -4.18
C LEU A 458 14.08 -13.25 -5.36
N ASN A 459 15.38 -13.44 -5.17
CA ASN A 459 16.38 -13.39 -6.25
C ASN A 459 16.06 -14.53 -7.22
N PHE A 460 15.00 -14.35 -7.99
CA PHE A 460 14.61 -15.19 -9.11
C PHE A 460 15.52 -14.89 -10.28
N THR A 461 16.77 -15.33 -10.18
CA THR A 461 17.54 -15.48 -11.41
C THR A 461 16.96 -16.68 -12.15
N ALA A 462 16.87 -16.60 -13.47
CA ALA A 462 16.45 -17.75 -14.30
C ALA A 462 17.25 -19.02 -13.96
N GLN A 463 18.46 -18.89 -13.43
CA GLN A 463 19.30 -19.97 -12.93
C GLN A 463 18.77 -20.63 -11.67
N ASN A 464 18.25 -19.86 -10.70
CA ASN A 464 17.67 -20.40 -9.47
C ASN A 464 16.35 -21.12 -9.75
N LEU A 465 15.53 -20.60 -10.67
CA LEU A 465 14.34 -21.27 -11.15
C LEU A 465 14.66 -22.57 -11.88
N ALA A 466 15.65 -22.55 -12.79
CA ALA A 466 16.09 -23.73 -13.53
C ALA A 466 16.68 -24.81 -12.57
N LYS A 467 17.37 -24.41 -11.50
CA LYS A 467 17.87 -25.32 -10.47
C LYS A 467 16.72 -25.93 -9.66
N ALA A 468 15.75 -25.13 -9.21
CA ALA A 468 14.59 -25.60 -8.47
C ALA A 468 13.76 -26.60 -9.31
N ILE A 469 13.56 -26.31 -10.62
CA ILE A 469 12.92 -27.21 -11.56
C ILE A 469 13.68 -28.54 -11.67
N LYS A 470 15.00 -28.51 -11.77
CA LYS A 470 15.84 -29.67 -11.89
C LYS A 470 15.86 -30.51 -10.62
N ASP A 471 16.01 -29.88 -9.46
CA ASP A 471 16.14 -30.56 -8.16
C ASP A 471 14.79 -31.17 -7.69
N HIS A 472 13.66 -30.61 -8.10
CA HIS A 472 12.32 -31.07 -7.71
C HIS A 472 11.56 -31.79 -8.83
N LYS A 473 12.22 -32.18 -9.92
CA LYS A 473 11.61 -32.90 -11.05
C LYS A 473 10.33 -32.24 -11.57
N VAL A 474 10.27 -30.92 -11.56
CA VAL A 474 9.18 -30.17 -12.15
C VAL A 474 9.26 -30.33 -13.68
N LYS A 475 8.25 -30.95 -14.27
CA LYS A 475 8.10 -31.07 -15.73
C LYS A 475 7.36 -29.89 -16.30
#